data_6c07da9ae0ca0f7cd8b793ae519b4781
#
_entry.id   6c07da9ae0ca0f7cd8b793ae519b4781
#
_cell.length_a   1.000
_cell.length_b   1.000
_cell.length_c   1.000
_cell.angle_alpha   90.00
_cell.angle_beta   90.00
_cell.angle_gamma   90.00
#
_symmetry.space_group_name_H-M   'P 1'
#
loop_
_entity.id
_entity.type
_entity.pdbx_description
1 polymer ?
#
loop_
_entity_poly.entity_id
_entity_poly.type
_entity_poly.pdbx_seq_one_letter_code
_entity_poly.pdbx_strand_id
1 'polypeptide(L)'
;MKKIFLIPVAILMSCGTVKNNNAPEQVSTQLLKDVETLSSDAYEGRKTGTKGAEMARTYLTGRLKEIGLKPYPGKNTYESSFEIKGRNGAAAIEGKNLIAYIPGKSENVIVISAHYDHIGIIKDEVYNGADDNASGVAGLLQFAKYFAKNKPNNTLIFAIFDAEEMGLQGAKAFVANPPVALDKIKLNINMDMISHNDKGELYAVGTFRYPELKPFFITSNPKIKVLFGHDDPKLGRDDWTNQSDQGAFNAKNIPFLYFGVEDHKDYHKATDEYQNINKTFFIDAANAIQEIIVNIDKNRDIQSIFREKLQMKKQ
;
A
#
# COMPACT_ATOMS: atom_id res chain seq x y z
N MET A 1 21.80 81.40 4.69
CA MET A 1 21.26 80.41 3.77
C MET A 1 21.86 79.02 4.16
N LYS A 2 21.06 78.23 4.90
CA LYS A 2 21.52 76.90 5.31
C LYS A 2 21.01 75.89 4.29
N LYS A 3 21.90 75.18 3.60
CA LYS A 3 21.57 74.07 2.68
C LYS A 3 21.32 72.80 3.47
N ILE A 4 20.08 72.27 3.39
CA ILE A 4 19.71 70.96 3.95
C ILE A 4 20.01 69.92 2.90
N PHE A 5 20.90 68.95 3.22
CA PHE A 5 21.18 67.78 2.43
C PHE A 5 20.22 66.65 2.86
N LEU A 6 19.31 66.23 1.96
CA LEU A 6 18.47 65.04 2.12
C LEU A 6 19.26 63.82 1.61
N ILE A 7 19.51 62.86 2.50
CA ILE A 7 20.08 61.57 2.18
C ILE A 7 18.91 60.59 1.90
N PRO A 8 18.82 59.94 0.74
CA PRO A 8 17.82 58.91 0.51
C PRO A 8 18.20 57.61 1.22
N VAL A 9 17.34 57.15 2.11
CA VAL A 9 17.45 55.82 2.72
C VAL A 9 16.88 54.80 1.73
N ALA A 10 17.75 54.00 1.13
CA ALA A 10 17.35 52.84 0.31
C ALA A 10 16.96 51.68 1.24
N ILE A 11 15.69 51.36 1.30
CA ILE A 11 15.18 50.18 1.98
C ILE A 11 15.41 48.98 1.04
N LEU A 12 16.43 48.17 1.36
CA LEU A 12 16.60 46.85 0.74
C LEU A 12 15.56 45.87 1.29
N MET A 13 14.48 45.66 0.54
CA MET A 13 13.60 44.54 0.79
C MET A 13 14.32 43.23 0.42
N SER A 14 14.83 42.54 1.43
CA SER A 14 15.29 41.17 1.29
C SER A 14 14.06 40.26 1.10
N CYS A 15 13.81 39.83 -0.13
CA CYS A 15 12.86 38.80 -0.45
C CYS A 15 13.45 37.45 -0.03
N GLY A 16 13.21 37.07 1.22
CA GLY A 16 13.54 35.75 1.71
C GLY A 16 12.65 34.69 0.99
N THR A 17 13.25 34.03 -0.01
CA THR A 17 12.65 32.81 -0.57
C THR A 17 12.60 31.75 0.52
N VAL A 18 11.41 31.52 1.09
CA VAL A 18 11.15 30.35 1.91
C VAL A 18 11.28 29.13 0.98
N LYS A 19 12.45 28.46 1.03
CA LYS A 19 12.61 27.14 0.42
C LYS A 19 11.66 26.20 1.16
N ASN A 20 10.60 25.82 0.49
CA ASN A 20 9.68 24.78 0.93
C ASN A 20 10.43 23.44 0.79
N ASN A 21 11.16 23.02 1.85
CA ASN A 21 12.00 21.82 1.87
C ASN A 21 11.20 20.53 2.05
N ASN A 22 9.95 20.47 1.58
CA ASN A 22 9.22 19.22 1.41
C ASN A 22 9.40 18.73 -0.03
N ALA A 23 10.64 18.45 -0.39
CA ALA A 23 11.01 18.07 -1.73
C ALA A 23 10.57 16.63 -2.06
N PRO A 24 10.14 16.35 -3.30
CA PRO A 24 9.89 15.00 -3.81
C PRO A 24 11.07 14.05 -3.57
N GLU A 25 12.31 14.57 -3.56
CA GLU A 25 13.56 13.84 -3.35
C GLU A 25 13.65 13.15 -1.97
N GLN A 26 13.14 13.77 -0.89
CA GLN A 26 13.18 13.17 0.46
C GLN A 26 12.13 12.07 0.65
N VAL A 27 11.04 12.13 -0.10
CA VAL A 27 10.00 11.07 -0.07
C VAL A 27 10.49 9.85 -0.83
N SER A 28 11.06 10.02 -2.02
CA SER A 28 11.62 8.94 -2.83
C SER A 28 12.77 8.20 -2.13
N THR A 29 13.62 8.93 -1.40
CA THR A 29 14.72 8.33 -0.63
C THR A 29 14.21 7.38 0.46
N GLN A 30 13.15 7.75 1.20
CA GLN A 30 12.61 6.88 2.25
C GLN A 30 11.85 5.69 1.67
N LEU A 31 11.10 5.88 0.58
CA LEU A 31 10.43 4.80 -0.14
C LEU A 31 11.42 3.71 -0.56
N LEU A 32 12.53 4.09 -1.19
CA LEU A 32 13.59 3.17 -1.61
C LEU A 32 14.27 2.50 -0.41
N LYS A 33 14.52 3.26 0.67
CA LYS A 33 15.12 2.73 1.89
C LYS A 33 14.24 1.68 2.57
N ASP A 34 12.93 1.86 2.56
CA ASP A 34 12.00 0.89 3.14
C ASP A 34 12.07 -0.45 2.38
N VAL A 35 12.14 -0.44 1.04
CA VAL A 35 12.35 -1.67 0.24
C VAL A 35 13.74 -2.26 0.52
N GLU A 36 14.82 -1.47 0.42
CA GLU A 36 16.19 -1.92 0.65
C GLU A 36 16.35 -2.59 2.03
N THR A 37 15.68 -2.03 3.04
CA THR A 37 15.72 -2.58 4.39
C THR A 37 14.97 -3.90 4.46
N LEU A 38 13.71 -3.94 4.02
CA LEU A 38 12.86 -5.12 4.12
C LEU A 38 13.38 -6.29 3.27
N SER A 39 13.96 -6.01 2.11
CA SER A 39 14.52 -7.02 1.20
C SER A 39 16.01 -7.30 1.41
N SER A 40 16.56 -6.98 2.58
CA SER A 40 17.93 -7.37 2.90
C SER A 40 17.99 -8.77 3.51
N ASP A 41 19.10 -9.48 3.31
CA ASP A 41 19.38 -10.83 3.88
C ASP A 41 19.16 -10.89 5.39
N ALA A 42 19.37 -9.77 6.09
CA ALA A 42 19.14 -9.68 7.53
C ALA A 42 17.69 -10.01 7.95
N TYR A 43 16.73 -9.86 7.04
CA TYR A 43 15.33 -10.18 7.27
C TYR A 43 14.93 -11.59 6.82
N GLU A 44 15.92 -12.41 6.40
CA GLU A 44 15.76 -13.85 6.13
C GLU A 44 14.56 -14.16 5.21
N GLY A 45 14.25 -13.24 4.25
CA GLY A 45 13.10 -13.37 3.35
C GLY A 45 11.74 -13.37 4.06
N ARG A 46 11.64 -12.86 5.27
CA ARG A 46 10.40 -12.51 6.01
C ARG A 46 9.33 -13.59 6.12
N LYS A 47 9.71 -14.87 6.03
CA LYS A 47 8.74 -15.98 6.10
C LYS A 47 7.93 -15.94 7.39
N THR A 48 6.62 -16.10 7.27
CA THR A 48 5.69 -16.17 8.40
C THR A 48 6.17 -17.14 9.49
N GLY A 49 6.09 -16.70 10.75
CA GLY A 49 6.48 -17.50 11.91
C GLY A 49 8.00 -17.59 12.15
N THR A 50 8.84 -16.90 11.37
CA THR A 50 10.29 -16.89 11.53
C THR A 50 10.79 -15.63 12.24
N LYS A 51 12.07 -15.63 12.61
CA LYS A 51 12.77 -14.46 13.13
C LYS A 51 12.79 -13.31 12.11
N GLY A 52 12.96 -13.61 10.83
CA GLY A 52 12.93 -12.61 9.77
C GLY A 52 11.59 -11.86 9.72
N ALA A 53 10.47 -12.56 9.83
CA ALA A 53 9.15 -11.94 9.93
C ALA A 53 8.99 -11.09 11.21
N GLU A 54 9.54 -11.53 12.35
CA GLU A 54 9.53 -10.75 13.59
C GLU A 54 10.33 -9.43 13.45
N MET A 55 11.50 -9.50 12.81
CA MET A 55 12.32 -8.32 12.54
C MET A 55 11.60 -7.36 11.61
N ALA A 56 10.94 -7.86 10.55
CA ALA A 56 10.11 -7.05 9.65
C ALA A 56 8.98 -6.34 10.41
N ARG A 57 8.23 -7.03 11.26
CA ARG A 57 7.18 -6.42 12.10
C ARG A 57 7.73 -5.35 13.02
N THR A 58 8.91 -5.58 13.62
CA THR A 58 9.57 -4.60 14.48
C THR A 58 9.91 -3.33 13.71
N TYR A 59 10.52 -3.47 12.54
CA TYR A 59 10.83 -2.36 11.64
C TYR A 59 9.56 -1.60 11.25
N LEU A 60 8.56 -2.31 10.74
CA LEU A 60 7.30 -1.73 10.28
C LEU A 60 6.53 -1.01 11.39
N THR A 61 6.51 -1.60 12.59
CA THR A 61 5.94 -0.95 13.79
C THR A 61 6.68 0.36 14.11
N GLY A 62 8.01 0.37 13.99
CA GLY A 62 8.83 1.57 14.13
C GLY A 62 8.45 2.63 13.09
N ARG A 63 8.30 2.24 11.84
CA ARG A 63 7.88 3.13 10.74
C ARG A 63 6.49 3.72 10.97
N LEU A 64 5.51 2.92 11.37
CA LEU A 64 4.15 3.39 11.67
C LEU A 64 4.16 4.43 12.80
N LYS A 65 4.96 4.20 13.86
CA LYS A 65 5.14 5.16 14.97
C LYS A 65 5.81 6.45 14.51
N GLU A 66 6.87 6.37 13.70
CA GLU A 66 7.57 7.53 13.15
C GLU A 66 6.66 8.40 12.28
N ILE A 67 5.81 7.78 11.46
CA ILE A 67 4.78 8.45 10.66
C ILE A 67 3.72 9.12 11.57
N GLY A 68 3.56 8.65 12.80
CA GLY A 68 2.59 9.17 13.76
C GLY A 68 1.23 8.47 13.70
N LEU A 69 1.13 7.31 13.02
CA LEU A 69 -0.08 6.51 13.03
C LEU A 69 -0.29 5.87 14.40
N LYS A 70 -1.53 5.50 14.66
CA LYS A 70 -1.89 4.81 15.91
C LYS A 70 -2.50 3.44 15.61
N PRO A 71 -2.41 2.50 16.55
CA PRO A 71 -3.23 1.30 16.51
C PRO A 71 -4.71 1.66 16.44
N TYR A 72 -5.52 0.74 15.93
CA TYR A 72 -6.97 0.93 15.88
C TYR A 72 -7.54 1.20 17.29
N PRO A 73 -8.57 2.06 17.47
CA PRO A 73 -9.15 2.38 18.77
C PRO A 73 -9.49 1.12 19.59
N GLY A 74 -9.16 1.16 20.87
CA GLY A 74 -9.32 0.02 21.77
C GLY A 74 -8.20 -1.04 21.70
N LYS A 75 -7.18 -0.84 20.84
CA LYS A 75 -5.99 -1.68 20.78
C LYS A 75 -4.76 -0.92 21.30
N ASN A 76 -3.89 -1.62 22.03
CA ASN A 76 -2.63 -1.05 22.55
C ASN A 76 -1.43 -1.35 21.63
N THR A 77 -1.63 -2.18 20.61
CA THR A 77 -0.61 -2.60 19.65
C THR A 77 -1.16 -2.56 18.23
N TYR A 78 -0.27 -2.45 17.25
CA TYR A 78 -0.62 -2.60 15.83
C TYR A 78 -0.85 -4.07 15.47
N GLU A 79 -0.28 -5.02 16.22
CA GLU A 79 -0.38 -6.44 15.92
C GLU A 79 -1.79 -6.99 16.13
N SER A 80 -2.21 -7.80 15.17
CA SER A 80 -3.43 -8.61 15.21
C SER A 80 -3.06 -10.05 14.86
N SER A 81 -2.93 -10.89 15.90
CA SER A 81 -2.55 -12.29 15.76
C SER A 81 -3.69 -13.13 15.21
N PHE A 82 -3.33 -14.18 14.47
CA PHE A 82 -4.23 -15.22 13.99
C PHE A 82 -3.51 -16.56 13.89
N GLU A 83 -4.26 -17.65 13.91
CA GLU A 83 -3.72 -19.00 13.80
C GLU A 83 -3.83 -19.51 12.37
N ILE A 84 -2.72 -20.06 11.86
CA ILE A 84 -2.65 -20.79 10.60
C ILE A 84 -2.57 -22.29 10.95
N LYS A 85 -3.60 -23.04 10.62
CA LYS A 85 -3.64 -24.47 10.88
C LYS A 85 -2.56 -25.20 10.11
N GLY A 86 -1.78 -26.01 10.81
CA GLY A 86 -0.80 -26.88 10.17
C GLY A 86 -1.47 -27.89 9.24
N ARG A 87 -0.81 -28.18 8.12
CA ARG A 87 -1.23 -29.22 7.17
C ARG A 87 -0.55 -30.53 7.50
N ASN A 88 -1.21 -31.67 7.25
CA ASN A 88 -0.65 -33.03 7.41
C ASN A 88 -0.03 -33.29 8.79
N GLY A 89 -0.64 -32.78 9.86
CA GLY A 89 -0.17 -33.00 11.24
C GLY A 89 0.96 -32.07 11.69
N ALA A 90 1.36 -31.09 10.87
CA ALA A 90 2.26 -30.05 11.30
C ALA A 90 1.63 -29.15 12.39
N ALA A 91 2.46 -28.58 13.27
CA ALA A 91 2.00 -27.61 14.27
C ALA A 91 1.36 -26.39 13.61
N ALA A 92 0.41 -25.78 14.33
CA ALA A 92 -0.13 -24.48 13.91
C ALA A 92 0.96 -23.39 14.00
N ILE A 93 0.87 -22.40 13.11
CA ILE A 93 1.78 -21.24 13.08
C ILE A 93 0.96 -20.00 13.44
N GLU A 94 1.52 -19.13 14.26
CA GLU A 94 0.94 -17.81 14.52
C GLU A 94 1.37 -16.82 13.44
N GLY A 95 0.41 -16.26 12.71
CA GLY A 95 0.61 -15.11 11.84
C GLY A 95 0.22 -13.81 12.56
N LYS A 96 0.78 -12.68 12.13
CA LYS A 96 0.55 -11.36 12.75
C LYS A 96 0.44 -10.25 11.73
N ASN A 97 -0.78 -9.80 11.49
CA ASN A 97 -1.02 -8.57 10.73
C ASN A 97 -0.64 -7.33 11.55
N LEU A 98 -0.25 -6.25 10.85
CA LEU A 98 -0.10 -4.93 11.47
C LEU A 98 -1.22 -4.01 10.96
N ILE A 99 -2.00 -3.46 11.90
CA ILE A 99 -3.17 -2.64 11.60
C ILE A 99 -2.99 -1.26 12.23
N ALA A 100 -2.94 -0.25 11.37
CA ALA A 100 -2.92 1.16 11.78
C ALA A 100 -4.09 1.90 11.13
N TYR A 101 -4.45 3.07 11.64
CA TYR A 101 -5.56 3.82 11.08
C TYR A 101 -5.37 5.33 11.18
N ILE A 102 -6.10 6.04 10.30
CA ILE A 102 -6.27 7.49 10.34
C ILE A 102 -7.78 7.77 10.27
N PRO A 103 -8.36 8.43 11.30
CA PRO A 103 -9.78 8.78 11.25
C PRO A 103 -10.04 9.82 10.17
N GLY A 104 -11.02 9.54 9.31
CA GLY A 104 -11.52 10.46 8.30
C GLY A 104 -12.56 11.44 8.84
N LYS A 105 -13.23 12.15 7.93
CA LYS A 105 -14.41 12.97 8.22
C LYS A 105 -15.70 12.13 8.18
N SER A 106 -15.67 10.98 7.51
CA SER A 106 -16.74 10.00 7.44
C SER A 106 -16.36 8.68 8.11
N GLU A 107 -17.36 7.90 8.52
CA GLU A 107 -17.16 6.56 9.07
C GLU A 107 -16.96 5.48 7.99
N ASN A 108 -17.12 5.82 6.70
CA ASN A 108 -16.79 4.91 5.63
C ASN A 108 -15.30 4.61 5.67
N VAL A 109 -14.95 3.36 5.45
CA VAL A 109 -13.58 2.86 5.57
C VAL A 109 -13.05 2.45 4.21
N ILE A 110 -11.85 2.92 3.87
CA ILE A 110 -11.01 2.38 2.82
C ILE A 110 -9.86 1.62 3.50
N VAL A 111 -9.66 0.36 3.14
CA VAL A 111 -8.52 -0.43 3.59
C VAL A 111 -7.44 -0.37 2.52
N ILE A 112 -6.27 0.15 2.87
CA ILE A 112 -5.07 0.14 2.02
C ILE A 112 -4.19 -0.98 2.52
N SER A 113 -3.84 -1.95 1.67
CA SER A 113 -3.15 -3.17 2.08
C SER A 113 -1.97 -3.55 1.20
N ALA A 114 -1.04 -4.28 1.80
CA ALA A 114 0.05 -5.01 1.17
C ALA A 114 0.51 -6.10 2.15
N HIS A 115 1.08 -7.21 1.67
CA HIS A 115 1.66 -8.21 2.56
C HIS A 115 3.15 -7.98 2.78
N TYR A 116 3.65 -8.37 3.96
CA TYR A 116 5.07 -8.18 4.30
C TYR A 116 5.85 -9.49 4.35
N ASP A 117 5.17 -10.63 4.42
CA ASP A 117 5.80 -11.93 4.37
C ASP A 117 6.32 -12.25 2.97
N HIS A 118 7.28 -13.17 2.90
CA HIS A 118 7.74 -13.76 1.65
C HIS A 118 8.25 -15.18 1.91
N ILE A 119 8.91 -15.78 0.96
CA ILE A 119 9.24 -17.21 0.90
C ILE A 119 10.24 -17.65 1.98
N GLY A 120 11.16 -16.78 2.38
CA GLY A 120 12.15 -17.09 3.39
C GLY A 120 13.45 -17.69 2.83
N ILE A 121 14.03 -18.65 3.54
CA ILE A 121 15.28 -19.32 3.13
C ILE A 121 14.95 -20.71 2.59
N ILE A 122 15.43 -21.02 1.38
CA ILE A 122 15.32 -22.34 0.75
C ILE A 122 16.70 -22.79 0.32
N LYS A 123 17.17 -23.94 0.82
CA LYS A 123 18.48 -24.52 0.46
C LYS A 123 19.64 -23.52 0.57
N ASP A 124 19.68 -22.80 1.69
CA ASP A 124 20.68 -21.77 2.01
C ASP A 124 20.63 -20.51 1.12
N GLU A 125 19.68 -20.38 0.20
CA GLU A 125 19.41 -19.16 -0.54
C GLU A 125 18.30 -18.35 0.13
N VAL A 126 18.52 -17.04 0.29
CA VAL A 126 17.53 -16.11 0.83
C VAL A 126 16.66 -15.58 -0.31
N TYR A 127 15.35 -15.69 -0.17
CA TYR A 127 14.37 -15.12 -1.09
C TYR A 127 13.93 -13.80 -0.50
N ASN A 128 14.56 -12.72 -0.92
CA ASN A 128 14.40 -11.40 -0.28
C ASN A 128 13.11 -10.66 -0.63
N GLY A 129 12.48 -10.98 -1.77
CA GLY A 129 11.18 -10.41 -2.14
C GLY A 129 11.17 -8.88 -2.14
N ALA A 130 12.01 -8.27 -2.99
CA ALA A 130 12.09 -6.82 -3.09
C ALA A 130 10.87 -6.24 -3.81
N ASP A 131 10.48 -6.85 -4.94
CA ASP A 131 9.23 -6.51 -5.60
C ASP A 131 8.07 -7.21 -4.87
N ASP A 132 8.21 -8.50 -4.56
CA ASP A 132 7.21 -9.33 -3.87
C ASP A 132 7.53 -9.51 -2.37
N ASN A 133 7.00 -8.75 -1.41
CA ASN A 133 6.21 -7.56 -1.65
C ASN A 133 6.68 -6.42 -0.73
N ALA A 134 8.02 -6.26 -0.61
CA ALA A 134 8.57 -5.10 0.08
C ALA A 134 8.17 -3.80 -0.64
N SER A 135 7.97 -3.84 -1.97
CA SER A 135 7.56 -2.70 -2.77
C SER A 135 6.17 -2.19 -2.39
N GLY A 136 5.17 -3.07 -2.32
CA GLY A 136 3.80 -2.73 -1.92
C GLY A 136 3.75 -2.17 -0.50
N VAL A 137 4.51 -2.78 0.44
CA VAL A 137 4.60 -2.30 1.82
C VAL A 137 5.23 -0.91 1.90
N ALA A 138 6.31 -0.65 1.16
CA ALA A 138 6.95 0.66 1.13
C ALA A 138 6.02 1.74 0.53
N GLY A 139 5.27 1.40 -0.53
CA GLY A 139 4.21 2.24 -1.09
C GLY A 139 3.14 2.58 -0.05
N LEU A 140 2.64 1.57 0.67
CA LEU A 140 1.66 1.75 1.75
C LEU A 140 2.16 2.71 2.83
N LEU A 141 3.43 2.60 3.25
CA LEU A 141 4.04 3.51 4.24
C LEU A 141 4.15 4.95 3.70
N GLN A 142 4.45 5.14 2.42
CA GLN A 142 4.43 6.45 1.77
C GLN A 142 3.03 7.07 1.84
N PHE A 143 1.98 6.32 1.51
CA PHE A 143 0.59 6.79 1.54
C PHE A 143 0.17 7.13 2.97
N ALA A 144 0.54 6.28 3.94
CA ALA A 144 0.30 6.54 5.35
C ALA A 144 0.93 7.88 5.79
N LYS A 145 2.18 8.15 5.38
CA LYS A 145 2.87 9.42 5.65
C LYS A 145 2.17 10.63 5.01
N TYR A 146 1.65 10.47 3.81
CA TYR A 146 0.88 11.52 3.14
C TYR A 146 -0.39 11.85 3.92
N PHE A 147 -1.21 10.84 4.24
CA PHE A 147 -2.48 11.04 4.92
C PHE A 147 -2.36 11.40 6.40
N ALA A 148 -1.24 11.08 7.05
CA ALA A 148 -0.93 11.60 8.39
C ALA A 148 -0.81 13.13 8.42
N LYS A 149 -0.37 13.74 7.29
CA LYS A 149 -0.28 15.19 7.14
C LYS A 149 -1.52 15.81 6.48
N ASN A 150 -2.25 15.05 5.68
CA ASN A 150 -3.39 15.49 4.89
C ASN A 150 -4.62 14.68 5.29
N LYS A 151 -5.39 15.20 6.27
CA LYS A 151 -6.52 14.48 6.85
C LYS A 151 -7.50 13.98 5.78
N PRO A 152 -7.76 12.65 5.71
CA PRO A 152 -8.63 12.07 4.70
C PRO A 152 -10.11 12.41 4.93
N ASN A 153 -10.93 12.26 3.88
CA ASN A 153 -12.37 12.35 4.00
C ASN A 153 -12.99 11.05 4.53
N ASN A 154 -12.51 9.91 4.06
CA ASN A 154 -12.92 8.60 4.56
C ASN A 154 -11.92 8.10 5.60
N THR A 155 -12.36 7.29 6.55
CA THR A 155 -11.44 6.64 7.49
C THR A 155 -10.53 5.66 6.73
N LEU A 156 -9.22 5.77 6.92
CA LEU A 156 -8.25 4.87 6.29
C LEU A 156 -7.74 3.86 7.31
N ILE A 157 -7.77 2.58 6.94
CA ILE A 157 -7.07 1.51 7.65
C ILE A 157 -5.88 1.11 6.76
N PHE A 158 -4.69 1.13 7.34
CA PHE A 158 -3.48 0.62 6.74
C PHE A 158 -3.24 -0.78 7.30
N ALA A 159 -3.42 -1.79 6.47
CA ALA A 159 -3.32 -3.19 6.84
C ALA A 159 -2.11 -3.82 6.15
N ILE A 160 -1.08 -4.15 6.93
CA ILE A 160 0.10 -4.85 6.45
C ILE A 160 -0.09 -6.31 6.84
N PHE A 161 -0.38 -7.16 5.86
CA PHE A 161 -0.76 -8.54 6.08
C PHE A 161 0.43 -9.48 6.21
N ASP A 162 0.24 -10.56 6.95
CA ASP A 162 1.15 -11.70 7.08
C ASP A 162 0.56 -12.91 6.38
N ALA A 163 1.40 -13.86 5.99
CA ALA A 163 0.99 -15.15 5.45
C ALA A 163 0.12 -15.06 4.18
N GLU A 164 0.41 -14.11 3.30
CA GLU A 164 -0.12 -14.07 1.95
C GLU A 164 0.33 -15.31 1.19
N GLU A 165 1.63 -15.61 1.21
CA GLU A 165 2.31 -16.74 0.56
C GLU A 165 1.80 -18.13 1.04
N MET A 166 1.11 -18.14 2.14
CA MET A 166 0.43 -19.32 2.69
C MET A 166 -1.05 -19.39 2.26
N GLY A 167 -1.45 -18.60 1.27
CA GLY A 167 -2.79 -18.51 0.70
C GLY A 167 -3.66 -17.49 1.39
N LEU A 168 -3.24 -16.24 1.43
CA LEU A 168 -3.99 -15.05 1.88
C LEU A 168 -4.47 -15.14 3.35
N GLN A 169 -3.72 -15.83 4.23
CA GLN A 169 -4.23 -16.14 5.57
C GLN A 169 -4.45 -14.88 6.41
N GLY A 170 -3.55 -13.89 6.31
CA GLY A 170 -3.68 -12.63 7.03
C GLY A 170 -4.88 -11.80 6.59
N ALA A 171 -5.08 -11.65 5.29
CA ALA A 171 -6.25 -10.96 4.75
C ALA A 171 -7.55 -11.69 5.08
N LYS A 172 -7.57 -13.04 5.00
CA LYS A 172 -8.72 -13.87 5.42
C LYS A 172 -9.03 -13.68 6.90
N ALA A 173 -8.02 -13.66 7.75
CA ALA A 173 -8.19 -13.42 9.20
C ALA A 173 -8.73 -12.01 9.46
N PHE A 174 -8.24 -11.00 8.73
CA PHE A 174 -8.73 -9.63 8.82
C PHE A 174 -10.22 -9.51 8.46
N VAL A 175 -10.66 -10.05 7.32
CA VAL A 175 -12.06 -9.95 6.91
C VAL A 175 -13.00 -10.85 7.72
N ALA A 176 -12.46 -11.86 8.41
CA ALA A 176 -13.22 -12.69 9.35
C ALA A 176 -13.46 -11.99 10.69
N ASN A 177 -12.50 -11.17 11.14
CA ASN A 177 -12.58 -10.44 12.41
C ASN A 177 -11.99 -9.01 12.24
N PRO A 178 -12.63 -8.15 11.43
CA PRO A 178 -12.14 -6.81 11.17
C PRO A 178 -12.27 -5.90 12.40
N PRO A 179 -11.41 -4.87 12.53
CA PRO A 179 -11.48 -3.93 13.65
C PRO A 179 -12.73 -3.03 13.61
N VAL A 180 -13.46 -3.01 12.50
CA VAL A 180 -14.71 -2.28 12.28
C VAL A 180 -15.80 -3.24 11.80
N ALA A 181 -17.05 -2.84 11.88
CA ALA A 181 -18.11 -3.59 11.24
C ALA A 181 -17.83 -3.72 9.73
N LEU A 182 -17.97 -4.92 9.19
CA LEU A 182 -17.55 -5.26 7.82
C LEU A 182 -18.27 -4.37 6.78
N ASP A 183 -19.50 -4.00 7.05
CA ASP A 183 -20.31 -3.11 6.19
C ASP A 183 -19.82 -1.67 6.15
N LYS A 184 -18.93 -1.26 7.08
CA LYS A 184 -18.24 0.04 7.02
C LYS A 184 -17.10 0.04 6.01
N ILE A 185 -16.52 -1.11 5.69
CA ILE A 185 -15.45 -1.24 4.70
C ILE A 185 -16.07 -1.15 3.30
N LYS A 186 -15.76 -0.07 2.59
CA LYS A 186 -16.37 0.24 1.29
C LYS A 186 -15.45 -0.08 0.11
N LEU A 187 -14.15 -0.11 0.35
CA LEU A 187 -13.15 -0.38 -0.66
C LEU A 187 -11.89 -0.96 0.00
N ASN A 188 -11.31 -1.96 -0.64
CA ASN A 188 -9.92 -2.35 -0.42
C ASN A 188 -9.06 -1.87 -1.58
N ILE A 189 -7.88 -1.34 -1.28
CA ILE A 189 -6.85 -0.99 -2.27
C ILE A 189 -5.60 -1.77 -1.87
N ASN A 190 -5.28 -2.80 -2.64
CA ASN A 190 -4.16 -3.70 -2.41
C ASN A 190 -3.00 -3.39 -3.37
N MET A 191 -1.78 -3.45 -2.89
CA MET A 191 -0.57 -3.36 -3.70
C MET A 191 0.26 -4.62 -3.51
N ASP A 192 0.67 -5.18 -4.64
CA ASP A 192 1.51 -6.36 -4.66
C ASP A 192 2.34 -6.35 -5.95
N MET A 193 3.67 -6.30 -5.79
CA MET A 193 4.63 -6.18 -6.90
C MET A 193 4.42 -4.88 -7.72
N ILE A 194 4.95 -3.75 -7.25
CA ILE A 194 4.79 -2.45 -7.89
C ILE A 194 6.12 -1.78 -8.29
N SER A 195 7.22 -2.55 -8.34
CA SER A 195 8.55 -1.97 -8.55
C SER A 195 9.34 -2.54 -9.74
N HIS A 196 8.83 -3.55 -10.43
CA HIS A 196 9.61 -4.23 -11.47
C HIS A 196 8.93 -4.18 -12.86
N ASN A 197 9.01 -3.03 -13.53
CA ASN A 197 8.54 -2.88 -14.91
C ASN A 197 9.41 -1.88 -15.67
N ASP A 198 9.85 -2.24 -16.90
CA ASP A 198 10.70 -1.40 -17.74
C ASP A 198 9.92 -0.63 -18.83
N LYS A 199 8.61 -0.92 -18.98
CA LYS A 199 7.75 -0.28 -19.98
C LYS A 199 6.91 0.86 -19.42
N GLY A 200 7.01 1.11 -18.10
CA GLY A 200 6.18 2.08 -17.39
C GLY A 200 4.73 1.63 -17.23
N GLU A 201 4.46 0.32 -17.23
CA GLU A 201 3.12 -0.26 -17.18
C GLU A 201 2.81 -0.73 -15.76
N LEU A 202 1.73 -0.18 -15.20
CA LEU A 202 1.17 -0.55 -13.90
C LEU A 202 -0.28 -1.01 -14.13
N TYR A 203 -0.61 -2.19 -13.72
CA TYR A 203 -1.98 -2.71 -13.84
C TYR A 203 -2.85 -2.29 -12.67
N ALA A 204 -4.10 -1.96 -12.98
CA ALA A 204 -5.16 -1.67 -12.01
C ALA A 204 -6.32 -2.66 -12.23
N VAL A 205 -6.35 -3.68 -11.39
CA VAL A 205 -7.30 -4.80 -11.41
C VAL A 205 -8.50 -4.45 -10.54
N GLY A 206 -9.70 -4.82 -10.96
CA GLY A 206 -10.96 -4.51 -10.27
C GLY A 206 -11.88 -3.59 -11.09
N THR A 207 -11.36 -2.91 -12.10
CA THR A 207 -12.12 -1.92 -12.88
C THR A 207 -13.08 -2.54 -13.91
N PHE A 208 -12.95 -3.82 -14.26
CA PHE A 208 -13.96 -4.57 -15.01
C PHE A 208 -15.17 -4.87 -14.13
N ARG A 209 -14.91 -5.26 -12.88
CA ARG A 209 -15.96 -5.52 -11.88
C ARG A 209 -16.60 -4.24 -11.34
N TYR A 210 -15.81 -3.18 -11.22
CA TYR A 210 -16.21 -1.88 -10.64
C TYR A 210 -15.78 -0.75 -11.59
N PRO A 211 -16.42 -0.65 -12.79
CA PRO A 211 -16.06 0.36 -13.80
C PRO A 211 -16.27 1.79 -13.30
N GLU A 212 -17.07 1.97 -12.25
CA GLU A 212 -17.33 3.25 -11.58
C GLU A 212 -16.06 3.84 -10.95
N LEU A 213 -15.01 3.03 -10.76
CA LEU A 213 -13.72 3.50 -10.25
C LEU A 213 -12.84 4.14 -11.33
N LYS A 214 -13.06 3.86 -12.62
CA LYS A 214 -12.22 4.37 -13.72
C LYS A 214 -12.07 5.91 -13.76
N PRO A 215 -13.10 6.73 -13.44
CA PRO A 215 -12.94 8.19 -13.45
C PRO A 215 -11.92 8.74 -12.45
N PHE A 216 -11.50 7.96 -11.46
CA PHE A 216 -10.52 8.39 -10.45
C PHE A 216 -9.05 8.16 -10.87
N PHE A 217 -8.83 7.47 -12.00
CA PHE A 217 -7.50 7.18 -12.52
C PHE A 217 -6.93 8.36 -13.30
N ILE A 218 -6.74 9.46 -12.59
CA ILE A 218 -6.12 10.69 -13.11
C ILE A 218 -4.77 10.82 -12.40
N THR A 219 -3.70 10.72 -13.16
CA THR A 219 -2.32 10.84 -12.66
C THR A 219 -1.60 11.97 -13.39
N SER A 220 -0.69 12.63 -12.69
CA SER A 220 0.08 13.75 -13.23
C SER A 220 1.31 13.29 -14.02
N ASN A 221 1.80 12.06 -13.78
CA ASN A 221 3.01 11.55 -14.40
C ASN A 221 2.70 10.78 -15.70
N PRO A 222 3.05 11.34 -16.89
CA PRO A 222 2.79 10.69 -18.16
C PRO A 222 3.68 9.48 -18.46
N LYS A 223 4.70 9.21 -17.61
CA LYS A 223 5.59 8.06 -17.77
C LYS A 223 4.96 6.76 -17.27
N ILE A 224 3.93 6.85 -16.40
CA ILE A 224 3.21 5.69 -15.91
C ILE A 224 1.95 5.49 -16.74
N LYS A 225 1.87 4.34 -17.36
CA LYS A 225 0.69 3.86 -18.06
C LYS A 225 -0.10 2.98 -17.13
N VAL A 226 -1.18 3.51 -16.55
CA VAL A 226 -2.09 2.67 -15.78
C VAL A 226 -2.98 1.89 -16.74
N LEU A 227 -2.80 0.58 -16.76
CA LEU A 227 -3.53 -0.34 -17.62
C LEU A 227 -4.66 -1.00 -16.83
N PHE A 228 -5.79 -1.26 -17.51
CA PHE A 228 -6.91 -1.99 -16.93
C PHE A 228 -6.96 -3.40 -17.53
N GLY A 229 -7.20 -4.39 -16.70
CA GLY A 229 -7.25 -5.77 -17.14
C GLY A 229 -7.10 -6.74 -15.99
N HIS A 230 -6.88 -8.01 -16.31
CA HIS A 230 -6.66 -9.10 -15.36
C HIS A 230 -7.79 -9.29 -14.32
N ASP A 231 -9.03 -8.89 -14.65
CA ASP A 231 -10.21 -9.04 -13.78
C ASP A 231 -11.48 -9.46 -14.52
N ASP A 232 -11.36 -9.89 -15.80
CA ASP A 232 -12.41 -10.61 -16.52
C ASP A 232 -12.29 -12.12 -16.22
N PRO A 233 -13.31 -12.76 -15.62
CA PRO A 233 -13.30 -14.19 -15.35
C PRO A 233 -13.03 -15.09 -16.57
N LYS A 234 -13.21 -14.57 -17.80
CA LYS A 234 -12.91 -15.28 -19.04
C LYS A 234 -11.41 -15.46 -19.28
N LEU A 235 -10.56 -14.71 -18.60
CA LEU A 235 -9.10 -14.78 -18.73
C LEU A 235 -8.52 -16.04 -18.05
N GLY A 236 -9.32 -16.76 -17.24
CA GLY A 236 -8.88 -17.99 -16.57
C GLY A 236 -7.74 -17.72 -15.59
N ARG A 237 -6.53 -18.24 -15.88
CA ARG A 237 -5.36 -18.05 -14.99
C ARG A 237 -4.82 -16.62 -14.99
N ASP A 238 -5.17 -15.84 -15.98
CA ASP A 238 -4.80 -14.43 -16.10
C ASP A 238 -5.81 -13.48 -15.42
N ASP A 239 -6.78 -14.03 -14.69
CA ASP A 239 -7.67 -13.28 -13.79
C ASP A 239 -7.03 -13.17 -12.40
N TRP A 240 -6.47 -12.00 -12.09
CA TRP A 240 -5.79 -11.71 -10.83
C TRP A 240 -6.73 -11.32 -9.68
N THR A 241 -8.04 -11.36 -9.90
CA THR A 241 -9.07 -10.99 -8.91
C THR A 241 -8.84 -11.59 -7.52
N ASN A 242 -8.30 -12.81 -7.46
CA ASN A 242 -8.12 -13.57 -6.21
C ASN A 242 -6.67 -14.04 -6.01
N GLN A 243 -5.71 -13.48 -6.73
CA GLN A 243 -4.32 -13.94 -6.68
C GLN A 243 -3.47 -13.26 -5.61
N SER A 244 -4.01 -12.21 -4.94
CA SER A 244 -3.41 -11.58 -3.77
C SER A 244 -4.49 -11.19 -2.77
N ASP A 245 -4.15 -10.46 -1.72
CA ASP A 245 -4.98 -10.15 -0.53
C ASP A 245 -6.36 -9.56 -0.83
N GLN A 246 -6.53 -8.83 -1.95
CA GLN A 246 -7.85 -8.34 -2.40
C GLN A 246 -8.87 -9.48 -2.57
N GLY A 247 -8.42 -10.69 -2.83
CA GLY A 247 -9.27 -11.87 -2.96
C GLY A 247 -10.09 -12.16 -1.70
N ALA A 248 -9.53 -11.91 -0.52
CA ALA A 248 -10.25 -12.06 0.74
C ALA A 248 -11.41 -11.06 0.87
N PHE A 249 -11.23 -9.83 0.39
CA PHE A 249 -12.26 -8.79 0.37
C PHE A 249 -13.31 -9.07 -0.70
N ASN A 250 -12.89 -9.49 -1.89
CA ASN A 250 -13.78 -9.92 -2.97
C ASN A 250 -14.71 -11.06 -2.50
N ALA A 251 -14.19 -12.04 -1.76
CA ALA A 251 -14.99 -13.15 -1.18
C ALA A 251 -16.06 -12.67 -0.19
N LYS A 252 -15.93 -11.46 0.36
CA LYS A 252 -16.93 -10.80 1.23
C LYS A 252 -17.77 -9.78 0.48
N ASN A 253 -17.71 -9.73 -0.86
CA ASN A 253 -18.37 -8.75 -1.71
C ASN A 253 -17.99 -7.29 -1.39
N ILE A 254 -16.80 -7.05 -0.86
CA ILE A 254 -16.23 -5.72 -0.68
C ILE A 254 -15.56 -5.34 -2.00
N PRO A 255 -15.87 -4.17 -2.58
CA PRO A 255 -15.17 -3.65 -3.74
C PRO A 255 -13.66 -3.56 -3.51
N PHE A 256 -12.88 -3.79 -4.55
CA PHE A 256 -11.44 -3.74 -4.48
C PHE A 256 -10.81 -3.07 -5.70
N LEU A 257 -9.63 -2.56 -5.51
CA LEU A 257 -8.61 -2.27 -6.51
C LEU A 257 -7.34 -3.02 -6.13
N TYR A 258 -6.70 -3.62 -7.08
CA TYR A 258 -5.38 -4.19 -6.93
C TYR A 258 -4.43 -3.50 -7.89
N PHE A 259 -3.26 -3.12 -7.42
CA PHE A 259 -2.17 -2.58 -8.23
C PHE A 259 -1.00 -3.55 -8.21
N GLY A 260 -0.50 -3.87 -9.39
CA GLY A 260 0.64 -4.76 -9.56
C GLY A 260 1.23 -4.69 -10.97
N VAL A 261 2.26 -5.47 -11.20
CA VAL A 261 2.90 -5.65 -12.50
C VAL A 261 2.79 -7.10 -12.95
N GLU A 262 3.05 -7.35 -14.24
CA GLU A 262 3.17 -8.71 -14.78
C GLU A 262 4.31 -9.48 -14.11
N ASP A 263 4.17 -10.80 -14.04
CA ASP A 263 5.26 -11.68 -13.61
C ASP A 263 6.53 -11.37 -14.40
N HIS A 264 7.61 -11.21 -13.69
CA HIS A 264 8.92 -10.95 -14.27
C HIS A 264 9.91 -12.09 -13.99
N LYS A 265 11.08 -12.02 -14.60
CA LYS A 265 12.11 -13.09 -14.52
C LYS A 265 12.54 -13.43 -13.09
N ASP A 266 12.41 -12.51 -12.15
CA ASP A 266 12.88 -12.63 -10.76
C ASP A 266 11.74 -13.03 -9.79
N TYR A 267 10.47 -13.06 -10.26
CA TYR A 267 9.31 -13.44 -9.44
C TYR A 267 9.48 -14.80 -8.80
N HIS A 268 9.31 -14.88 -7.48
CA HIS A 268 9.50 -16.08 -6.63
C HIS A 268 10.89 -16.72 -6.77
N LYS A 269 11.94 -15.89 -6.97
CA LYS A 269 13.33 -16.33 -7.02
C LYS A 269 14.20 -15.56 -6.04
N ALA A 270 15.36 -16.15 -5.70
CA ALA A 270 16.38 -15.46 -4.90
C ALA A 270 16.98 -14.22 -5.59
N THR A 271 16.64 -13.98 -6.86
CA THR A 271 17.06 -12.80 -7.62
C THR A 271 16.05 -11.64 -7.51
N ASP A 272 14.93 -11.77 -6.79
CA ASP A 272 14.05 -10.64 -6.44
C ASP A 272 14.69 -9.79 -5.33
N GLU A 273 15.61 -8.94 -5.76
CA GLU A 273 16.52 -8.16 -4.94
C GLU A 273 16.38 -6.66 -5.19
N TYR A 274 16.68 -5.86 -4.17
CA TYR A 274 16.63 -4.40 -4.26
C TYR A 274 17.44 -3.81 -5.42
N GLN A 275 18.58 -4.42 -5.79
CA GLN A 275 19.39 -3.97 -6.92
C GLN A 275 18.71 -4.22 -8.26
N ASN A 276 17.78 -5.17 -8.34
CA ASN A 276 17.12 -5.61 -9.58
C ASN A 276 15.78 -4.91 -9.84
N ILE A 277 15.19 -4.20 -8.85
CA ILE A 277 13.97 -3.40 -9.08
C ILE A 277 14.27 -2.19 -9.98
N ASN A 278 13.27 -1.74 -10.72
CA ASN A 278 13.34 -0.48 -11.45
C ASN A 278 12.95 0.68 -10.53
N LYS A 279 13.95 1.28 -9.88
CA LYS A 279 13.75 2.33 -8.87
C LYS A 279 13.00 3.56 -9.39
N THR A 280 13.23 3.94 -10.64
CA THR A 280 12.53 5.07 -11.27
C THR A 280 11.06 4.74 -11.48
N PHE A 281 10.77 3.59 -12.07
CA PHE A 281 9.41 3.10 -12.24
C PHE A 281 8.68 3.00 -10.89
N PHE A 282 9.32 2.43 -9.88
CA PHE A 282 8.74 2.26 -8.55
C PHE A 282 8.32 3.59 -7.90
N ILE A 283 9.19 4.60 -7.96
CA ILE A 283 8.86 5.94 -7.44
C ILE A 283 7.65 6.52 -8.20
N ASP A 284 7.67 6.40 -9.51
CA ASP A 284 6.61 6.92 -10.38
C ASP A 284 5.30 6.16 -10.17
N ALA A 285 5.34 4.82 -10.04
CA ALA A 285 4.18 3.96 -9.77
C ALA A 285 3.56 4.27 -8.39
N ALA A 286 4.37 4.34 -7.33
CA ALA A 286 3.90 4.68 -6.00
C ALA A 286 3.23 6.06 -5.94
N ASN A 287 3.79 7.06 -6.65
CA ASN A 287 3.19 8.39 -6.75
C ASN A 287 1.85 8.35 -7.51
N ALA A 288 1.78 7.61 -8.63
CA ALA A 288 0.54 7.46 -9.38
C ALA A 288 -0.57 6.79 -8.56
N ILE A 289 -0.25 5.72 -7.83
CA ILE A 289 -1.18 5.05 -6.92
C ILE A 289 -1.65 6.03 -5.83
N GLN A 290 -0.74 6.79 -5.23
CA GLN A 290 -1.10 7.80 -4.22
C GLN A 290 -2.08 8.84 -4.78
N GLU A 291 -1.85 9.36 -5.99
CA GLU A 291 -2.77 10.31 -6.64
C GLU A 291 -4.16 9.70 -6.85
N ILE A 292 -4.23 8.44 -7.28
CA ILE A 292 -5.50 7.71 -7.46
C ILE A 292 -6.22 7.56 -6.12
N ILE A 293 -5.52 7.14 -5.06
CA ILE A 293 -6.10 7.02 -3.71
C ILE A 293 -6.64 8.37 -3.24
N VAL A 294 -5.89 9.45 -3.44
CA VAL A 294 -6.32 10.82 -3.09
C VAL A 294 -7.56 11.22 -3.88
N ASN A 295 -7.63 10.90 -5.18
CA ASN A 295 -8.80 11.20 -6.01
C ASN A 295 -10.05 10.43 -5.53
N ILE A 296 -9.89 9.14 -5.17
CA ILE A 296 -10.98 8.35 -4.60
C ILE A 296 -11.44 8.92 -3.26
N ASP A 297 -10.50 9.30 -2.36
CA ASP A 297 -10.81 9.84 -1.04
C ASP A 297 -11.49 11.21 -1.09
N LYS A 298 -11.31 12.00 -2.16
CA LYS A 298 -12.05 13.25 -2.35
C LYS A 298 -13.57 13.05 -2.37
N ASN A 299 -14.03 11.87 -2.74
CA ASN A 299 -15.44 11.51 -2.64
C ASN A 299 -15.79 11.15 -1.19
N ARG A 300 -16.47 12.08 -0.48
CA ARG A 300 -16.85 11.89 0.93
C ARG A 300 -17.81 10.73 1.15
N ASP A 301 -18.62 10.41 0.17
CA ASP A 301 -19.54 9.28 0.18
C ASP A 301 -19.06 8.24 -0.82
N ILE A 302 -17.97 7.53 -0.47
CA ILE A 302 -17.44 6.47 -1.31
C ILE A 302 -18.48 5.38 -1.61
N GLN A 303 -19.49 5.19 -0.75
CA GLN A 303 -20.57 4.27 -1.01
C GLN A 303 -21.41 4.70 -2.21
N SER A 304 -21.51 5.99 -2.51
CA SER A 304 -22.26 6.48 -3.66
C SER A 304 -21.69 6.00 -4.98
N ILE A 305 -20.37 5.75 -5.05
CA ILE A 305 -19.70 5.23 -6.24
C ILE A 305 -20.33 3.88 -6.67
N PHE A 306 -20.77 3.06 -5.71
CA PHE A 306 -21.27 1.70 -5.96
C PHE A 306 -22.79 1.56 -5.85
N ARG A 307 -23.57 2.65 -5.69
CA ARG A 307 -25.02 2.60 -5.41
C ARG A 307 -25.85 1.94 -6.51
N GLU A 308 -25.55 2.22 -7.77
CA GLU A 308 -26.31 1.64 -8.88
C GLU A 308 -26.23 0.12 -8.92
N LYS A 309 -25.05 -0.42 -8.64
CA LYS A 309 -24.84 -1.87 -8.62
C LYS A 309 -25.54 -2.58 -7.45
N LEU A 310 -25.71 -1.88 -6.32
CA LEU A 310 -26.44 -2.40 -5.17
C LEU A 310 -27.96 -2.44 -5.41
N GLN A 311 -28.50 -1.55 -6.24
CA GLN A 311 -29.92 -1.56 -6.62
C GLN A 311 -30.26 -2.70 -7.61
N MET A 312 -29.38 -2.96 -8.59
CA MET A 312 -29.57 -4.05 -9.54
C MET A 312 -29.49 -5.47 -8.92
N LYS A 313 -28.73 -5.64 -7.81
CA LYS A 313 -28.68 -6.92 -7.09
C LYS A 313 -29.91 -7.22 -6.22
N LYS A 314 -30.81 -6.24 -6.03
CA LYS A 314 -32.04 -6.39 -5.23
C LYS A 314 -33.29 -6.62 -6.08
N GLN A 315 -33.15 -6.59 -7.40
CA GLN A 315 -34.17 -7.00 -8.38
C GLN A 315 -33.84 -8.40 -8.88
#